data_d43ebd9b683616341e6fa991a00d0317
#
_entry.id   d43ebd9b683616341e6fa991a00d0317
#
_cell.length_a   1.000
_cell.length_b   1.000
_cell.length_c   1.000
_cell.angle_alpha   90.00
_cell.angle_beta   90.00
_cell.angle_gamma   90.00
#
_symmetry.space_group_name_H-M   'P 1'
#
loop_
_entity.id
_entity.type
_entity.pdbx_description
1 polymer ?
#
loop_
_entity_poly.entity_id
_entity_poly.type
_entity_poly.pdbx_seq_one_letter_code
_entity_poly.pdbx_strand_id
1 'polypeptide(L)'
;MVVLQNKISKQEVAAMEKEAFAGRIFIIYTEAEARKAVDYLNKHTIVGVDTETRPSFRRGTVHQVALLQISTKDTCFLFRLNHLGLPDFLEDFLQNDVLKVGLSLKDDFAMLRKRNQKDPRFGNWVELQDYVPLFGIEEKSLQKIYALLFKKKISQSQRLSNWEAEVLTEAQQQYAATDAWACVEIYNFLEPLRVSGNYEIEKVIEENINS
;
A
#
# COMPACT_ATOMS: atom_id res chain seq x y z
N MET A 1 8.25 -20.74 16.84
CA MET A 1 6.97 -20.08 17.11
C MET A 1 7.21 -18.57 17.08
N VAL A 2 6.43 -17.81 16.32
CA VAL A 2 6.56 -16.35 16.18
C VAL A 2 5.64 -15.69 17.22
N VAL A 3 6.16 -14.72 17.99
CA VAL A 3 5.35 -13.93 18.92
C VAL A 3 5.00 -12.60 18.26
N LEU A 4 3.72 -12.35 18.09
CA LEU A 4 3.18 -11.10 17.57
C LEU A 4 2.60 -10.28 18.73
N GLN A 5 2.73 -8.95 18.65
CA GLN A 5 2.04 -8.04 19.58
C GLN A 5 0.72 -7.55 18.95
N ASN A 6 -0.28 -7.28 19.77
CA ASN A 6 -1.55 -6.74 19.26
C ASN A 6 -1.47 -5.25 18.92
N LYS A 7 -0.61 -4.49 19.60
CA LYS A 7 -0.45 -3.03 19.47
C LYS A 7 1.01 -2.60 19.59
N ILE A 8 1.28 -1.39 19.08
CA ILE A 8 2.56 -0.70 19.24
C ILE A 8 2.32 0.79 19.49
N SER A 9 3.08 1.37 20.42
CA SER A 9 2.97 2.80 20.73
C SER A 9 3.63 3.68 19.66
N LYS A 10 3.19 4.95 19.57
CA LYS A 10 3.85 5.94 18.68
C LYS A 10 5.32 6.20 19.09
N GLN A 11 5.64 6.11 20.37
CA GLN A 11 6.99 6.32 20.88
C GLN A 11 7.93 5.19 20.44
N GLU A 12 7.50 3.93 20.53
CA GLU A 12 8.25 2.78 20.03
C GLU A 12 8.51 2.91 18.52
N VAL A 13 7.47 3.22 17.72
CA VAL A 13 7.63 3.44 16.27
C VAL A 13 8.60 4.59 15.98
N ALA A 14 8.54 5.69 16.75
CA ALA A 14 9.42 6.84 16.54
C ALA A 14 10.89 6.49 16.77
N ALA A 15 11.20 5.59 17.72
CA ALA A 15 12.55 5.15 18.05
C ALA A 15 13.17 4.16 17.05
N MET A 16 12.35 3.54 16.17
CA MET A 16 12.82 2.54 15.22
C MET A 16 13.64 3.14 14.09
N GLU A 17 14.53 2.32 13.54
CA GLU A 17 15.25 2.64 12.30
C GLU A 17 14.27 2.75 11.13
N LYS A 18 14.58 3.67 10.19
CA LYS A 18 13.79 3.83 8.97
C LYS A 18 14.12 2.72 7.98
N GLU A 19 13.09 2.23 7.34
CA GLU A 19 13.18 1.34 6.19
C GLU A 19 12.39 1.93 5.01
N ALA A 20 12.87 1.64 3.82
CA ALA A 20 12.25 2.08 2.58
C ALA A 20 12.49 1.03 1.52
N PHE A 21 11.67 1.01 0.49
CA PHE A 21 11.82 0.13 -0.65
C PHE A 21 13.19 0.32 -1.32
N ALA A 22 13.96 -0.77 -1.41
CA ALA A 22 15.32 -0.76 -1.97
C ALA A 22 15.38 -1.27 -3.42
N GLY A 23 14.23 -1.62 -4.01
CA GLY A 23 14.14 -2.15 -5.35
C GLY A 23 14.13 -1.06 -6.44
N ARG A 24 13.77 -1.46 -7.66
CA ARG A 24 13.70 -0.56 -8.81
C ARG A 24 12.36 0.15 -8.86
N ILE A 25 12.39 1.46 -9.09
CA ILE A 25 11.18 2.28 -9.24
C ILE A 25 11.11 2.76 -10.70
N PHE A 26 9.99 2.50 -11.37
CA PHE A 26 9.70 2.99 -12.71
C PHE A 26 8.50 3.92 -12.68
N ILE A 27 8.68 5.15 -13.17
CA ILE A 27 7.58 6.11 -13.30
C ILE A 27 7.00 5.95 -14.69
N ILE A 28 5.69 5.76 -14.78
CA ILE A 28 4.97 5.45 -16.00
C ILE A 28 4.13 6.64 -16.43
N TYR A 29 4.46 7.22 -17.56
CA TYR A 29 3.78 8.38 -18.13
C TYR A 29 2.97 8.04 -19.39
N THR A 30 3.38 7.00 -20.11
CA THR A 30 2.81 6.67 -21.42
C THR A 30 2.11 5.31 -21.41
N GLU A 31 1.16 5.14 -22.34
CA GLU A 31 0.46 3.88 -22.50
C GLU A 31 1.40 2.72 -22.89
N ALA A 32 2.41 3.00 -23.71
CA ALA A 32 3.38 1.98 -24.12
C ALA A 32 4.24 1.48 -22.94
N GLU A 33 4.64 2.37 -22.03
CA GLU A 33 5.32 1.99 -20.78
C GLU A 33 4.38 1.22 -19.85
N ALA A 34 3.13 1.67 -19.73
CA ALA A 34 2.13 1.03 -18.89
C ALA A 34 1.83 -0.41 -19.35
N ARG A 35 1.73 -0.68 -20.67
CA ARG A 35 1.56 -2.03 -21.21
C ARG A 35 2.72 -2.95 -20.83
N LYS A 36 3.98 -2.48 -20.98
CA LYS A 36 5.18 -3.24 -20.55
C LYS A 36 5.18 -3.53 -19.04
N ALA A 37 4.75 -2.55 -18.24
CA ALA A 37 4.65 -2.73 -16.79
C ALA A 37 3.57 -3.78 -16.44
N VAL A 38 2.40 -3.72 -17.08
CA VAL A 38 1.32 -4.71 -16.87
C VAL A 38 1.75 -6.09 -17.34
N ASP A 39 2.44 -6.21 -18.48
CA ASP A 39 3.00 -7.50 -18.96
C ASP A 39 4.02 -8.09 -17.97
N TYR A 40 4.78 -7.24 -17.29
CA TYR A 40 5.69 -7.68 -16.22
C TYR A 40 4.89 -8.13 -14.99
N LEU A 41 3.94 -7.33 -14.53
CA LEU A 41 3.12 -7.61 -13.34
C LEU A 41 2.28 -8.89 -13.50
N ASN A 42 1.78 -9.18 -14.69
CA ASN A 42 1.02 -10.41 -15.00
C ASN A 42 1.82 -11.71 -14.84
N LYS A 43 3.16 -11.64 -14.74
CA LYS A 43 4.02 -12.80 -14.48
C LYS A 43 4.17 -13.12 -13.00
N HIS A 44 3.58 -12.31 -12.12
CA HIS A 44 3.67 -12.46 -10.67
C HIS A 44 2.34 -12.97 -10.11
N THR A 45 2.42 -13.68 -9.01
CA THR A 45 1.23 -14.22 -8.32
C THR A 45 0.64 -13.23 -7.31
N ILE A 46 1.45 -12.28 -6.86
CA ILE A 46 1.09 -11.30 -5.84
C ILE A 46 1.77 -9.95 -6.11
N VAL A 47 1.03 -8.88 -5.88
CA VAL A 47 1.53 -7.49 -5.92
C VAL A 47 0.92 -6.67 -4.79
N GLY A 48 1.64 -5.66 -4.34
CA GLY A 48 1.09 -4.63 -3.45
C GLY A 48 0.56 -3.46 -4.25
N VAL A 49 -0.52 -2.86 -3.78
CA VAL A 49 -1.19 -1.74 -4.46
C VAL A 49 -1.52 -0.65 -3.46
N ASP A 50 -1.29 0.59 -3.87
CA ASP A 50 -1.71 1.77 -3.14
C ASP A 50 -2.07 2.90 -4.13
N THR A 51 -2.73 3.95 -3.67
CA THR A 51 -3.03 5.12 -4.50
C THR A 51 -2.73 6.42 -3.78
N GLU A 52 -2.40 7.46 -4.56
CA GLU A 52 -2.20 8.80 -4.02
C GLU A 52 -3.07 9.83 -4.71
N THR A 53 -3.71 10.65 -3.87
CA THR A 53 -4.54 11.76 -4.30
C THR A 53 -4.01 13.05 -3.68
N ARG A 54 -3.95 14.12 -4.45
CA ARG A 54 -3.58 15.44 -3.93
C ARG A 54 -4.54 15.84 -2.80
N PRO A 55 -4.03 16.22 -1.62
CA PRO A 55 -4.90 16.65 -0.52
C PRO A 55 -5.64 17.94 -0.86
N SER A 56 -6.90 18.02 -0.47
CA SER A 56 -7.69 19.25 -0.60
C SER A 56 -7.80 19.95 0.74
N PHE A 57 -7.39 21.21 0.77
CA PHE A 57 -7.52 22.09 1.94
C PHE A 57 -8.69 23.08 1.80
N ARG A 58 -9.42 23.01 0.67
CA ARG A 58 -10.59 23.85 0.41
C ARG A 58 -11.85 23.00 0.39
N ARG A 59 -12.88 23.43 1.12
CA ARG A 59 -14.19 22.77 1.14
C ARG A 59 -14.78 22.71 -0.27
N GLY A 60 -15.24 21.54 -0.68
CA GLY A 60 -15.86 21.32 -2.00
C GLY A 60 -14.89 21.02 -3.14
N THR A 61 -13.58 21.07 -2.92
CA THR A 61 -12.60 20.64 -3.92
C THR A 61 -12.35 19.15 -3.78
N VAL A 62 -12.56 18.39 -4.85
CA VAL A 62 -12.27 16.95 -4.91
C VAL A 62 -11.23 16.73 -5.99
N HIS A 63 -10.08 16.17 -5.61
CA HIS A 63 -9.06 15.72 -6.56
C HIS A 63 -9.30 14.26 -6.96
N GLN A 64 -8.88 13.90 -8.15
CA GLN A 64 -8.87 12.51 -8.60
C GLN A 64 -7.59 11.82 -8.15
N VAL A 65 -7.59 10.48 -8.12
CA VAL A 65 -6.35 9.71 -7.92
C VAL A 65 -5.30 10.13 -8.95
N ALA A 66 -4.18 10.65 -8.49
CA ALA A 66 -3.10 11.13 -9.37
C ALA A 66 -2.06 10.05 -9.66
N LEU A 67 -1.88 9.12 -8.74
CA LEU A 67 -0.88 8.07 -8.81
C LEU A 67 -1.49 6.73 -8.37
N LEU A 68 -1.20 5.68 -9.14
CA LEU A 68 -1.44 4.29 -8.77
C LEU A 68 -0.08 3.61 -8.65
N GLN A 69 0.21 3.05 -7.50
CA GLN A 69 1.43 2.29 -7.23
C GLN A 69 1.14 0.80 -7.28
N ILE A 70 1.95 0.05 -8.03
CA ILE A 70 1.89 -1.42 -8.03
C ILE A 70 3.30 -1.95 -7.86
N SER A 71 3.53 -2.68 -6.77
CA SER A 71 4.85 -3.19 -6.39
C SER A 71 4.88 -4.70 -6.32
N THR A 72 5.92 -5.29 -6.88
CA THR A 72 6.40 -6.62 -6.53
C THR A 72 7.39 -6.51 -5.37
N LYS A 73 8.04 -7.61 -5.00
CA LYS A 73 9.07 -7.60 -3.95
C LYS A 73 10.26 -6.69 -4.28
N ASP A 74 10.62 -6.54 -5.56
CA ASP A 74 11.85 -5.90 -6.01
C ASP A 74 11.66 -4.80 -7.07
N THR A 75 10.45 -4.60 -7.55
CA THR A 75 10.17 -3.65 -8.63
C THR A 75 8.82 -2.97 -8.40
N CYS A 76 8.80 -1.64 -8.40
CA CYS A 76 7.60 -0.84 -8.25
C CYS A 76 7.35 0.02 -9.49
N PHE A 77 6.11 0.05 -9.94
CA PHE A 77 5.63 0.89 -11.02
C PHE A 77 4.70 1.98 -10.49
N LEU A 78 5.04 3.22 -10.79
CA LEU A 78 4.29 4.41 -10.40
C LEU A 78 3.53 4.95 -11.61
N PHE A 79 2.28 4.52 -11.78
CA PHE A 79 1.43 4.95 -12.90
C PHE A 79 0.87 6.34 -12.65
N ARG A 80 1.31 7.32 -13.45
CA ARG A 80 0.88 8.72 -13.34
C ARG A 80 -0.50 8.92 -13.98
N LEU A 81 -1.56 8.62 -13.24
CA LEU A 81 -2.93 8.65 -13.74
C LEU A 81 -3.41 10.05 -14.17
N ASN A 82 -2.79 11.12 -13.66
CA ASN A 82 -3.05 12.48 -14.12
C ASN A 82 -2.50 12.77 -15.52
N HIS A 83 -1.57 11.95 -16.05
CA HIS A 83 -1.05 12.03 -17.42
C HIS A 83 -1.59 10.89 -18.29
N LEU A 84 -1.58 9.69 -17.77
CA LEU A 84 -1.94 8.46 -18.49
C LEU A 84 -3.46 8.22 -18.57
N GLY A 85 -4.25 8.74 -17.60
CA GLY A 85 -5.58 8.25 -17.36
C GLY A 85 -5.57 6.87 -16.69
N LEU A 86 -6.69 6.16 -16.82
CA LEU A 86 -6.81 4.76 -16.40
C LEU A 86 -7.24 3.93 -17.60
N PRO A 87 -6.30 3.45 -18.43
CA PRO A 87 -6.63 2.71 -19.64
C PRO A 87 -7.21 1.32 -19.34
N ASP A 88 -8.05 0.80 -20.22
CA ASP A 88 -8.81 -0.46 -20.06
C ASP A 88 -7.92 -1.64 -19.64
N PHE A 89 -6.74 -1.80 -20.24
CA PHE A 89 -5.85 -2.90 -19.92
C PHE A 89 -5.27 -2.82 -18.48
N LEU A 90 -5.15 -1.62 -17.92
CA LEU A 90 -4.73 -1.42 -16.52
C LEU A 90 -5.90 -1.75 -15.58
N GLU A 91 -7.14 -1.40 -15.96
CA GLU A 91 -8.32 -1.82 -15.24
C GLU A 91 -8.51 -3.34 -15.30
N ASP A 92 -8.27 -3.98 -16.48
CA ASP A 92 -8.30 -5.43 -16.63
C ASP A 92 -7.28 -6.10 -15.70
N PHE A 93 -6.09 -5.51 -15.55
CA PHE A 93 -5.11 -5.98 -14.57
C PHE A 93 -5.64 -5.87 -13.13
N LEU A 94 -6.28 -4.76 -12.77
CA LEU A 94 -6.86 -4.61 -11.43
C LEU A 94 -7.97 -5.62 -11.14
N GLN A 95 -8.63 -6.15 -12.17
CA GLN A 95 -9.70 -7.14 -12.04
C GLN A 95 -9.25 -8.60 -12.24
N ASN A 96 -8.02 -8.86 -12.66
CA ASN A 96 -7.54 -10.21 -12.94
C ASN A 96 -7.23 -11.05 -11.69
N ASP A 97 -6.77 -12.29 -11.88
CA ASP A 97 -6.51 -13.28 -10.83
C ASP A 97 -5.20 -13.04 -10.05
N VAL A 98 -4.31 -12.16 -10.50
CA VAL A 98 -3.12 -11.77 -9.70
C VAL A 98 -3.59 -11.25 -8.36
N LEU A 99 -3.06 -11.77 -7.26
CA LEU A 99 -3.43 -11.29 -5.93
C LEU A 99 -2.88 -9.89 -5.69
N LYS A 100 -3.77 -8.94 -5.40
CA LYS A 100 -3.43 -7.56 -5.06
C LYS A 100 -3.65 -7.35 -3.57
N VAL A 101 -2.65 -6.83 -2.89
CA VAL A 101 -2.69 -6.56 -1.46
C VAL A 101 -2.59 -5.05 -1.25
N GLY A 102 -3.50 -4.50 -0.50
CA GLY A 102 -3.49 -3.08 -0.15
C GLY A 102 -4.07 -2.82 1.24
N LEU A 103 -4.05 -1.57 1.64
CA LEU A 103 -4.57 -1.14 2.93
C LEU A 103 -5.52 0.04 2.74
N SER A 104 -6.72 -0.03 3.32
CA SER A 104 -7.77 1.01 3.19
C SER A 104 -8.34 1.16 1.77
N LEU A 105 -8.40 0.06 1.02
CA LEU A 105 -8.76 -0.01 -0.40
C LEU A 105 -10.17 0.49 -0.74
N LYS A 106 -11.06 0.58 0.23
CA LYS A 106 -12.46 0.99 0.00
C LYS A 106 -12.56 2.37 -0.64
N ASP A 107 -11.77 3.32 -0.13
CA ASP A 107 -11.75 4.69 -0.63
C ASP A 107 -11.03 4.75 -1.99
N ASP A 108 -9.94 3.99 -2.15
CA ASP A 108 -9.20 3.88 -3.42
C ASP A 108 -10.10 3.34 -4.54
N PHE A 109 -10.86 2.27 -4.29
CA PHE A 109 -11.81 1.74 -5.25
C PHE A 109 -12.89 2.74 -5.62
N ALA A 110 -13.41 3.48 -4.64
CA ALA A 110 -14.41 4.52 -4.91
C ALA A 110 -13.86 5.66 -5.76
N MET A 111 -12.59 6.01 -5.57
CA MET A 111 -11.92 7.06 -6.32
C MET A 111 -11.49 6.59 -7.73
N LEU A 112 -11.01 5.36 -7.88
CA LEU A 112 -10.66 4.77 -9.18
C LEU A 112 -11.89 4.64 -10.07
N ARG A 113 -13.04 4.21 -9.54
CA ARG A 113 -14.32 4.15 -10.29
C ARG A 113 -14.79 5.50 -10.84
N LYS A 114 -14.40 6.61 -10.22
CA LYS A 114 -14.71 7.95 -10.75
C LYS A 114 -13.91 8.28 -12.00
N ARG A 115 -12.80 7.58 -12.25
CA ARG A 115 -12.00 7.77 -13.46
C ARG A 115 -12.49 6.98 -14.64
N ASN A 116 -13.05 5.79 -14.38
CA ASN A 116 -13.55 4.93 -15.44
C ASN A 116 -14.74 4.09 -14.94
N GLN A 117 -15.31 3.21 -15.79
CA GLN A 117 -16.56 2.53 -15.51
C GLN A 117 -16.40 1.15 -14.85
N LYS A 118 -15.22 0.53 -14.94
CA LYS A 118 -14.94 -0.78 -14.34
C LYS A 118 -14.74 -0.66 -12.82
N ASP A 119 -15.23 -1.66 -12.11
CA ASP A 119 -15.10 -1.70 -10.66
C ASP A 119 -13.93 -2.60 -10.25
N PRO A 120 -12.83 -2.06 -9.70
CA PRO A 120 -11.68 -2.85 -9.32
C PRO A 120 -11.99 -3.90 -8.23
N ARG A 121 -13.09 -3.76 -7.47
CA ARG A 121 -13.49 -4.75 -6.45
C ARG A 121 -13.74 -6.15 -6.98
N PHE A 122 -14.01 -6.32 -8.28
CA PHE A 122 -14.18 -7.64 -8.89
C PHE A 122 -12.87 -8.41 -9.14
N GLY A 123 -11.72 -7.80 -8.84
CA GLY A 123 -10.43 -8.47 -8.86
C GLY A 123 -10.17 -9.36 -7.63
N ASN A 124 -9.00 -9.97 -7.62
CA ASN A 124 -8.50 -10.78 -6.51
C ASN A 124 -7.72 -9.88 -5.54
N TRP A 125 -8.31 -9.56 -4.38
CA TRP A 125 -7.79 -8.57 -3.44
C TRP A 125 -7.73 -9.08 -2.01
N VAL A 126 -6.71 -8.62 -1.27
CA VAL A 126 -6.63 -8.68 0.18
C VAL A 126 -6.57 -7.26 0.73
N GLU A 127 -7.56 -6.91 1.55
CA GLU A 127 -7.59 -5.70 2.37
C GLU A 127 -6.87 -5.97 3.70
N LEU A 128 -5.73 -5.34 3.92
CA LEU A 128 -4.94 -5.57 5.13
C LEU A 128 -5.66 -5.14 6.42
N GLN A 129 -6.55 -4.15 6.37
CA GLN A 129 -7.33 -3.76 7.55
C GLN A 129 -8.31 -4.85 8.01
N ASP A 130 -8.74 -5.74 7.09
CA ASP A 130 -9.58 -6.90 7.41
C ASP A 130 -8.73 -8.16 7.69
N TYR A 131 -7.55 -8.25 7.08
CA TYR A 131 -6.68 -9.42 7.15
C TYR A 131 -5.84 -9.47 8.43
N VAL A 132 -5.24 -8.36 8.82
CA VAL A 132 -4.36 -8.24 9.99
C VAL A 132 -5.07 -8.58 11.33
N PRO A 133 -6.35 -8.20 11.54
CA PRO A 133 -7.08 -8.59 12.75
C PRO A 133 -7.27 -10.10 12.95
N LEU A 134 -7.16 -10.92 11.90
CA LEU A 134 -7.23 -12.38 12.00
C LEU A 134 -6.11 -12.96 12.87
N PHE A 135 -5.02 -12.21 13.04
CA PHE A 135 -3.87 -12.56 13.88
C PHE A 135 -3.94 -11.96 15.28
N GLY A 136 -5.03 -11.27 15.63
CA GLY A 136 -5.16 -10.56 16.90
C GLY A 136 -4.46 -9.20 16.95
N ILE A 137 -3.95 -8.70 15.82
CA ILE A 137 -3.33 -7.38 15.71
C ILE A 137 -4.43 -6.32 15.56
N GLU A 138 -4.39 -5.27 16.38
CA GLU A 138 -5.41 -4.22 16.46
C GLU A 138 -4.99 -2.93 15.73
N GLU A 139 -3.77 -2.86 15.20
CA GLU A 139 -3.27 -1.70 14.47
C GLU A 139 -3.91 -1.59 13.08
N LYS A 140 -4.22 -0.35 12.66
CA LYS A 140 -4.94 -0.07 11.40
C LYS A 140 -4.13 0.73 10.38
N SER A 141 -3.03 1.36 10.80
CA SER A 141 -2.19 2.13 9.88
C SER A 141 -1.04 1.29 9.35
N LEU A 142 -0.72 1.45 8.06
CA LEU A 142 0.36 0.72 7.40
C LEU A 142 1.68 0.84 8.17
N GLN A 143 2.06 2.05 8.61
CA GLN A 143 3.28 2.29 9.37
C GLN A 143 3.33 1.49 10.67
N LYS A 144 2.23 1.44 11.43
CA LYS A 144 2.20 0.73 12.71
C LYS A 144 2.18 -0.78 12.53
N ILE A 145 1.43 -1.28 11.55
CA ILE A 145 1.43 -2.72 11.20
C ILE A 145 2.83 -3.14 10.78
N TYR A 146 3.46 -2.37 9.87
CA TYR A 146 4.83 -2.63 9.43
C TYR A 146 5.82 -2.62 10.59
N ALA A 147 5.77 -1.58 11.43
CA ALA A 147 6.65 -1.45 12.59
C ALA A 147 6.48 -2.59 13.59
N LEU A 148 5.25 -3.02 13.84
CA LEU A 148 4.94 -4.13 14.74
C LEU A 148 5.55 -5.44 14.24
N LEU A 149 5.46 -5.73 12.94
CA LEU A 149 5.93 -6.98 12.35
C LEU A 149 7.44 -7.01 12.10
N PHE A 150 8.02 -5.92 11.59
CA PHE A 150 9.41 -5.88 11.11
C PHE A 150 10.38 -5.14 12.04
N LYS A 151 9.87 -4.52 13.11
CA LYS A 151 10.66 -3.71 14.06
C LYS A 151 11.44 -2.57 13.39
N LYS A 152 10.88 -2.05 12.30
CA LYS A 152 11.36 -0.90 11.53
C LYS A 152 10.19 -0.01 11.15
N LYS A 153 10.45 1.28 10.87
CA LYS A 153 9.39 2.22 10.47
C LYS A 153 9.52 2.64 9.01
N ILE A 154 8.40 2.74 8.32
CA ILE A 154 8.29 3.39 7.02
C ILE A 154 7.91 4.86 7.18
N SER A 155 8.33 5.71 6.23
CA SER A 155 8.11 7.16 6.28
C SER A 155 6.64 7.52 6.05
N GLN A 156 6.15 8.58 6.71
CA GLN A 156 4.85 9.19 6.44
C GLN A 156 4.98 10.65 5.95
N SER A 157 6.19 11.07 5.60
CA SER A 157 6.50 12.48 5.35
C SER A 157 5.87 13.05 4.07
N GLN A 158 5.53 12.21 3.08
CA GLN A 158 5.00 12.66 1.80
C GLN A 158 3.47 12.51 1.66
N ARG A 159 2.80 11.98 2.68
CA ARG A 159 1.35 11.71 2.65
C ARG A 159 0.49 12.91 2.21
N LEU A 160 0.88 14.13 2.55
CA LEU A 160 0.13 15.35 2.22
C LEU A 160 0.79 16.18 1.10
N SER A 161 1.61 15.57 0.28
CA SER A 161 2.32 16.27 -0.79
C SER A 161 1.46 16.47 -2.05
N ASN A 162 1.95 17.25 -3.00
CA ASN A 162 1.25 17.49 -4.26
C ASN A 162 1.51 16.33 -5.25
N TRP A 163 0.63 15.34 -5.25
CA TRP A 163 0.71 14.18 -6.14
C TRP A 163 0.36 14.50 -7.61
N GLU A 164 -0.23 15.67 -7.89
CA GLU A 164 -0.49 16.16 -9.25
C GLU A 164 0.68 16.96 -9.83
N ALA A 165 1.80 17.10 -9.11
CA ALA A 165 2.98 17.79 -9.62
C ALA A 165 3.44 17.18 -10.96
N GLU A 166 3.97 17.97 -11.87
CA GLU A 166 4.44 17.50 -13.18
C GLU A 166 5.53 16.44 -13.04
N VAL A 167 6.46 16.67 -12.11
CA VAL A 167 7.54 15.73 -11.77
C VAL A 167 7.44 15.40 -10.28
N LEU A 168 7.44 14.10 -9.96
CA LEU A 168 7.53 13.64 -8.57
C LEU A 168 8.98 13.71 -8.10
N THR A 169 9.18 14.26 -6.91
CA THR A 169 10.47 14.23 -6.23
C THR A 169 10.90 12.80 -5.90
N GLU A 170 12.19 12.57 -5.72
CA GLU A 170 12.71 11.26 -5.28
C GLU A 170 12.06 10.81 -3.95
N ALA A 171 11.83 11.76 -3.03
CA ALA A 171 11.16 11.47 -1.76
C ALA A 171 9.71 10.99 -1.95
N GLN A 172 8.96 11.57 -2.91
CA GLN A 172 7.62 11.12 -3.25
C GLN A 172 7.64 9.74 -3.91
N GLN A 173 8.55 9.50 -4.85
CA GLN A 173 8.71 8.22 -5.52
C GLN A 173 9.03 7.12 -4.51
N GLN A 174 10.00 7.38 -3.63
CA GLN A 174 10.41 6.44 -2.60
C GLN A 174 9.27 6.14 -1.60
N TYR A 175 8.53 7.16 -1.19
CA TYR A 175 7.38 7.03 -0.31
C TYR A 175 6.31 6.13 -0.95
N ALA A 176 5.87 6.47 -2.16
CA ALA A 176 4.82 5.75 -2.87
C ALA A 176 5.18 4.28 -3.16
N ALA A 177 6.44 4.03 -3.56
CA ALA A 177 6.94 2.67 -3.76
C ALA A 177 7.00 1.87 -2.45
N THR A 178 7.37 2.52 -1.35
CA THR A 178 7.46 1.88 -0.03
C THR A 178 6.09 1.45 0.47
N ASP A 179 5.05 2.28 0.31
CA ASP A 179 3.71 1.97 0.81
C ASP A 179 3.10 0.76 0.05
N ALA A 180 3.20 0.72 -1.27
CA ALA A 180 2.76 -0.44 -2.04
C ALA A 180 3.58 -1.71 -1.72
N TRP A 181 4.90 -1.60 -1.63
CA TRP A 181 5.78 -2.72 -1.28
C TRP A 181 5.52 -3.25 0.13
N ALA A 182 5.31 -2.39 1.11
CA ALA A 182 5.04 -2.79 2.48
C ALA A 182 3.78 -3.67 2.58
N CYS A 183 2.78 -3.46 1.72
CA CYS A 183 1.59 -4.32 1.67
C CYS A 183 1.94 -5.76 1.28
N VAL A 184 2.82 -5.95 0.29
CA VAL A 184 3.32 -7.30 -0.10
C VAL A 184 4.08 -7.94 1.03
N GLU A 185 5.00 -7.20 1.67
CA GLU A 185 5.84 -7.74 2.74
C GLU A 185 4.99 -8.17 3.95
N ILE A 186 4.00 -7.37 4.34
CA ILE A 186 3.07 -7.71 5.43
C ILE A 186 2.32 -9.00 5.11
N TYR A 187 1.75 -9.13 3.92
CA TYR A 187 1.02 -10.33 3.53
C TYR A 187 1.94 -11.56 3.48
N ASN A 188 3.12 -11.45 2.84
CA ASN A 188 4.08 -12.53 2.73
C ASN A 188 4.62 -12.99 4.09
N PHE A 189 4.68 -12.11 5.08
CA PHE A 189 5.05 -12.45 6.45
C PHE A 189 3.92 -13.19 7.18
N LEU A 190 2.68 -12.71 7.02
CA LEU A 190 1.55 -13.21 7.79
C LEU A 190 0.94 -14.50 7.20
N GLU A 191 0.88 -14.65 5.87
CA GLU A 191 0.22 -15.81 5.24
C GLU A 191 0.82 -17.17 5.63
N PRO A 192 2.14 -17.38 5.68
CA PRO A 192 2.72 -18.62 6.21
C PRO A 192 2.35 -18.88 7.67
N LEU A 193 2.21 -17.84 8.48
CA LEU A 193 1.78 -17.97 9.89
C LEU A 193 0.31 -18.38 9.97
N ARG A 194 -0.55 -17.82 9.13
CA ARG A 194 -1.96 -18.20 9.03
C ARG A 194 -2.12 -19.69 8.66
N VAL A 195 -1.37 -20.14 7.66
CA VAL A 195 -1.44 -21.52 7.17
C VAL A 195 -0.91 -22.51 8.20
N SER A 196 0.19 -22.19 8.88
CA SER A 196 0.83 -23.09 9.83
C SER A 196 0.24 -23.03 11.24
N GLY A 197 -0.41 -21.92 11.61
CA GLY A 197 -0.84 -21.63 12.99
C GLY A 197 0.33 -21.46 13.98
N ASN A 198 1.56 -21.33 13.51
CA ASN A 198 2.78 -21.32 14.33
C ASN A 198 3.11 -19.90 14.84
N TYR A 199 2.15 -19.27 15.52
CA TYR A 199 2.34 -17.96 16.16
C TYR A 199 1.54 -17.84 17.44
N GLU A 200 1.92 -16.92 18.29
CA GLU A 200 1.21 -16.50 19.49
C GLU A 200 1.01 -15.00 19.48
N ILE A 201 -0.07 -14.53 20.10
CA ILE A 201 -0.34 -13.11 20.28
C ILE A 201 -0.07 -12.68 21.73
N GLU A 202 0.84 -11.75 21.90
CA GLU A 202 1.09 -11.07 23.17
C GLU A 202 0.22 -9.81 23.25
N LYS A 203 -0.66 -9.75 24.27
CA LYS A 203 -1.49 -8.57 24.48
C LYS A 203 -0.74 -7.52 25.26
N VAL A 204 -0.43 -6.41 24.61
CA VAL A 204 0.08 -5.20 25.26
C VAL A 204 -1.08 -4.49 25.93
N ILE A 205 -1.06 -4.40 27.26
CA ILE A 205 -2.03 -3.66 28.06
C ILE A 205 -1.56 -2.21 28.07
N GLU A 206 -2.39 -1.28 27.58
CA GLU A 206 -2.11 0.15 27.78
C GLU A 206 -2.25 0.43 29.28
N GLU A 207 -1.14 0.59 29.99
CA GLU A 207 -1.18 1.20 31.32
C GLU A 207 -1.72 2.62 31.13
N ASN A 208 -2.86 2.90 31.77
CA ASN A 208 -3.46 4.24 31.82
C ASN A 208 -2.41 5.21 32.41
N ILE A 209 -1.65 5.89 31.57
CA ILE A 209 -0.87 7.05 31.98
C ILE A 209 -1.86 8.22 32.06
N ASN A 210 -2.71 8.16 33.06
CA ASN A 210 -3.42 9.30 33.63
C ASN A 210 -2.63 9.74 34.87
N SER A 211 -1.72 10.65 34.67
CA SER A 211 -1.26 11.55 35.72
C SER A 211 -0.55 12.75 35.07
#